data_ab754cf20422211a0f9bf8e410709ff9
#
_entry.id   ab754cf20422211a0f9bf8e410709ff9
#
_cell.length_a   1.000
_cell.length_b   1.000
_cell.length_c   1.000
_cell.angle_alpha   90.00
_cell.angle_beta   90.00
_cell.angle_gamma   90.00
#
_symmetry.space_group_name_H-M   'P 1'
#
loop_
_entity.id
_entity.type
_entity.pdbx_description
1 polymer ?
#
loop_
_entity_poly.entity_id
_entity_poly.type
_entity_poly.pdbx_seq_one_letter_code
_entity_poly.pdbx_strand_id
1 'polypeptide(L)'
;MRMKTVQRTLLAATLLTIFSVSVMAQDVTIIYTNDLHAHVDSYKVPYIADGKRDIGGFANISTLVKQEKAKNKATFYFDAGDYFTGPYISSLTKGEAIIDIMNTMPFDAVSIGNHEFDHGWDNALRQLSKANFPVLLGNVYHKESEKTFWNKPYTILEKDGIKIGIIGLHGVFAFNDTVSELSLQGLDNDNNNRFDKSSETLKNQGIEARDEVKYLQHYIDELRDKVDLTVALVHEGVPARQSSIGNTDVRRALDKDIQTASKVKGLDILITGHAHVGTPEPIKVGNTLILSTDSGGIDIGKLVLDVNPTARTHKMKSFELKTVYADE
;
A
#
# COMPACT_ATOMS: atom_id res chain seq x y z
N MET A 1 79.17 -7.58 41.12
CA MET A 1 78.86 -7.81 39.67
C MET A 1 77.38 -8.16 39.59
N ARG A 2 76.51 -7.20 39.22
CA ARG A 2 75.03 -7.39 39.15
C ARG A 2 74.61 -7.49 37.68
N MET A 3 74.10 -8.64 37.30
CA MET A 3 73.48 -8.85 35.97
C MET A 3 72.11 -8.20 35.93
N LYS A 4 71.88 -7.31 34.96
CA LYS A 4 70.57 -6.73 34.68
C LYS A 4 69.83 -7.63 33.64
N THR A 5 68.73 -8.18 34.09
CA THR A 5 67.81 -8.96 33.20
C THR A 5 66.97 -7.96 32.42
N VAL A 6 67.06 -8.00 31.10
CA VAL A 6 66.21 -7.21 30.21
C VAL A 6 64.97 -8.04 29.85
N GLN A 7 63.81 -7.69 30.36
CA GLN A 7 62.54 -8.25 29.90
C GLN A 7 62.13 -7.61 28.57
N ARG A 8 62.02 -8.45 27.54
CA ARG A 8 61.47 -8.07 26.24
C ARG A 8 59.95 -8.37 26.29
N THR A 9 59.11 -7.33 26.33
CA THR A 9 57.68 -7.40 26.18
C THR A 9 57.35 -7.53 24.66
N LEU A 10 56.88 -8.68 24.22
CA LEU A 10 56.32 -8.83 22.89
C LEU A 10 54.88 -8.24 22.90
N LEU A 11 54.65 -7.18 22.15
CA LEU A 11 53.34 -6.67 21.84
C LEU A 11 52.79 -7.46 20.63
N ALA A 12 51.84 -8.34 20.88
CA ALA A 12 51.10 -9.02 19.81
C ALA A 12 50.01 -8.06 19.32
N ALA A 13 50.21 -7.43 18.18
CA ALA A 13 49.17 -6.66 17.49
C ALA A 13 48.23 -7.63 16.74
N THR A 14 47.05 -7.86 17.31
CA THR A 14 45.97 -8.62 16.63
C THR A 14 45.37 -7.68 15.59
N LEU A 15 45.69 -7.89 14.32
CA LEU A 15 44.96 -7.23 13.21
C LEU A 15 43.55 -7.86 13.12
N LEU A 16 42.54 -7.14 13.56
CA LEU A 16 41.16 -7.44 13.23
C LEU A 16 40.95 -7.07 11.76
N THR A 17 41.00 -8.02 10.87
CA THR A 17 40.54 -7.85 9.48
C THR A 17 39.03 -7.83 9.49
N ILE A 18 38.46 -6.63 9.43
CA ILE A 18 37.01 -6.45 9.16
C ILE A 18 36.80 -6.85 7.70
N PHE A 19 36.32 -8.06 7.47
CA PHE A 19 35.80 -8.44 6.17
C PHE A 19 34.49 -7.64 5.95
N SER A 20 34.56 -6.54 5.22
CA SER A 20 33.38 -5.90 4.65
C SER A 20 32.81 -6.87 3.61
N VAL A 21 31.79 -7.63 4.00
CA VAL A 21 30.99 -8.38 3.03
C VAL A 21 30.25 -7.33 2.22
N SER A 22 30.74 -7.06 1.00
CA SER A 22 29.99 -6.26 0.03
C SER A 22 28.76 -7.07 -0.34
N VAL A 23 27.59 -6.68 0.22
CA VAL A 23 26.32 -7.23 -0.23
C VAL A 23 26.13 -6.76 -1.67
N MET A 24 26.10 -7.70 -2.60
CA MET A 24 25.87 -7.42 -4.02
C MET A 24 24.46 -6.85 -4.21
N ALA A 25 24.30 -6.03 -5.23
CA ALA A 25 22.97 -5.61 -5.65
C ALA A 25 22.13 -6.84 -6.02
N GLN A 26 20.85 -6.84 -5.63
CA GLN A 26 19.98 -7.99 -5.84
C GLN A 26 18.58 -7.57 -6.30
N ASP A 27 17.90 -8.49 -6.97
CA ASP A 27 16.57 -8.26 -7.47
C ASP A 27 15.54 -8.30 -6.34
N VAL A 28 14.80 -7.21 -6.21
CA VAL A 28 13.63 -7.09 -5.34
C VAL A 28 12.39 -6.98 -6.21
N THR A 29 11.42 -7.84 -5.98
CA THR A 29 10.14 -7.82 -6.68
C THR A 29 9.06 -7.25 -5.76
N ILE A 30 8.40 -6.21 -6.21
CA ILE A 30 7.22 -5.65 -5.55
C ILE A 30 6.01 -5.93 -6.42
N ILE A 31 5.05 -6.65 -5.86
CA ILE A 31 3.74 -6.89 -6.44
C ILE A 31 2.77 -6.02 -5.66
N TYR A 32 1.79 -5.45 -6.35
CA TYR A 32 0.82 -4.59 -5.70
C TYR A 32 -0.55 -4.66 -6.35
N THR A 33 -1.55 -4.36 -5.54
CA THR A 33 -2.95 -4.13 -5.91
C THR A 33 -3.46 -2.90 -5.15
N ASN A 34 -4.61 -2.41 -5.55
CA ASN A 34 -5.45 -1.43 -4.88
C ASN A 34 -6.89 -1.63 -5.31
N ASP A 35 -7.83 -1.07 -4.56
CA ASP A 35 -9.25 -1.03 -4.92
C ASP A 35 -9.81 -2.40 -5.34
N LEU A 36 -9.51 -3.44 -4.57
CA LEU A 36 -9.99 -4.81 -4.84
C LEU A 36 -11.51 -4.93 -4.75
N HIS A 37 -12.16 -4.03 -3.99
CA HIS A 37 -13.61 -3.89 -3.90
C HIS A 37 -14.37 -5.20 -3.80
N ALA A 38 -13.90 -6.09 -2.91
CA ALA A 38 -14.54 -7.38 -2.62
C ALA A 38 -14.83 -8.27 -3.86
N HIS A 39 -14.14 -8.06 -4.97
CA HIS A 39 -14.25 -8.93 -6.16
C HIS A 39 -13.53 -10.26 -5.91
N VAL A 40 -14.09 -11.04 -4.97
CA VAL A 40 -13.55 -12.33 -4.55
C VAL A 40 -13.54 -13.33 -5.70
N ASP A 41 -14.65 -13.37 -6.45
CA ASP A 41 -14.79 -14.21 -7.63
C ASP A 41 -14.33 -13.47 -8.89
N SER A 42 -13.85 -14.21 -9.87
CA SER A 42 -13.58 -13.67 -11.20
C SER A 42 -14.90 -13.28 -11.91
N TYR A 43 -14.81 -12.28 -12.78
CA TYR A 43 -15.97 -11.73 -13.47
C TYR A 43 -15.61 -11.26 -14.88
N LYS A 44 -16.63 -10.99 -15.69
CA LYS A 44 -16.44 -10.53 -17.07
C LYS A 44 -16.41 -9.01 -17.15
N VAL A 45 -15.36 -8.50 -17.79
CA VAL A 45 -15.21 -7.06 -18.07
C VAL A 45 -15.43 -6.83 -19.56
N PRO A 46 -16.49 -6.10 -19.97
CA PRO A 46 -16.92 -6.03 -21.36
C PRO A 46 -15.85 -5.53 -22.35
N TYR A 47 -14.99 -4.62 -21.91
CA TYR A 47 -13.93 -4.02 -22.74
C TYR A 47 -12.58 -4.77 -22.67
N ILE A 48 -12.51 -5.86 -21.91
CA ILE A 48 -11.32 -6.72 -21.85
C ILE A 48 -11.66 -8.07 -22.49
N ALA A 49 -10.87 -8.50 -23.45
CA ALA A 49 -11.07 -9.73 -24.20
C ALA A 49 -12.51 -9.89 -24.73
N ASP A 50 -13.15 -8.79 -25.16
CA ASP A 50 -14.56 -8.71 -25.62
C ASP A 50 -15.57 -9.29 -24.61
N GLY A 51 -15.28 -9.26 -23.31
CA GLY A 51 -16.10 -9.86 -22.26
C GLY A 51 -16.19 -11.39 -22.31
N LYS A 52 -15.27 -12.06 -23.00
CA LYS A 52 -15.32 -13.52 -23.18
C LYS A 52 -14.58 -14.28 -22.08
N ARG A 53 -13.53 -13.69 -21.51
CA ARG A 53 -12.72 -14.30 -20.45
C ARG A 53 -13.12 -13.76 -19.08
N ASP A 54 -13.04 -14.60 -18.07
CA ASP A 54 -13.20 -14.18 -16.69
C ASP A 54 -11.89 -13.56 -16.18
N ILE A 55 -12.03 -12.46 -15.45
CA ILE A 55 -10.94 -11.57 -15.01
C ILE A 55 -10.97 -11.43 -13.49
N GLY A 56 -9.82 -11.21 -12.87
CA GLY A 56 -9.70 -10.96 -11.44
C GLY A 56 -9.93 -12.19 -10.57
N GLY A 57 -10.46 -11.95 -9.40
CA GLY A 57 -10.70 -12.95 -8.37
C GLY A 57 -9.49 -13.16 -7.44
N PHE A 58 -9.76 -13.16 -6.13
CA PHE A 58 -8.71 -13.24 -5.10
C PHE A 58 -7.87 -14.51 -5.18
N ALA A 59 -8.48 -15.64 -5.57
CA ALA A 59 -7.78 -16.91 -5.74
C ALA A 59 -6.74 -16.84 -6.86
N ASN A 60 -7.08 -16.20 -7.99
CA ASN A 60 -6.20 -16.05 -9.15
C ASN A 60 -5.05 -15.11 -8.82
N ILE A 61 -5.33 -13.94 -8.20
CA ILE A 61 -4.32 -13.01 -7.71
C ILE A 61 -3.37 -13.72 -6.73
N SER A 62 -3.93 -14.44 -5.75
CA SER A 62 -3.14 -15.20 -4.77
C SER A 62 -2.21 -16.20 -5.44
N THR A 63 -2.68 -16.90 -6.47
CA THR A 63 -1.88 -17.88 -7.24
C THR A 63 -0.71 -17.19 -7.94
N LEU A 64 -0.96 -16.12 -8.67
CA LEU A 64 0.09 -15.35 -9.37
C LEU A 64 1.14 -14.82 -8.39
N VAL A 65 0.71 -14.26 -7.26
CA VAL A 65 1.63 -13.76 -6.23
C VAL A 65 2.46 -14.89 -5.63
N LYS A 66 1.87 -16.04 -5.33
CA LYS A 66 2.61 -17.21 -4.81
C LYS A 66 3.63 -17.72 -5.82
N GLN A 67 3.30 -17.73 -7.11
CA GLN A 67 4.24 -18.11 -8.17
C GLN A 67 5.44 -17.14 -8.24
N GLU A 68 5.22 -15.84 -8.12
CA GLU A 68 6.31 -14.86 -8.11
C GLU A 68 7.17 -14.96 -6.83
N LYS A 69 6.56 -15.15 -5.66
CA LYS A 69 7.28 -15.40 -4.40
C LYS A 69 8.13 -16.67 -4.45
N ALA A 70 7.71 -17.68 -5.20
CA ALA A 70 8.49 -18.90 -5.41
C ALA A 70 9.72 -18.69 -6.32
N LYS A 71 9.65 -17.72 -7.25
CA LYS A 71 10.76 -17.39 -8.16
C LYS A 71 11.84 -16.53 -7.50
N ASN A 72 11.45 -15.61 -6.63
CA ASN A 72 12.36 -14.68 -5.95
C ASN A 72 11.98 -14.55 -4.46
N LYS A 73 12.91 -14.84 -3.56
CA LYS A 73 12.70 -14.74 -2.10
C LYS A 73 12.48 -13.31 -1.64
N ALA A 74 13.10 -12.32 -2.29
CA ALA A 74 12.88 -10.89 -2.04
C ALA A 74 11.64 -10.36 -2.79
N THR A 75 10.53 -11.11 -2.76
CA THR A 75 9.23 -10.70 -3.32
C THR A 75 8.28 -10.26 -2.21
N PHE A 76 7.72 -9.07 -2.36
CA PHE A 76 6.76 -8.46 -1.44
C PHE A 76 5.44 -8.22 -2.16
N TYR A 77 4.32 -8.36 -1.44
CA TYR A 77 2.99 -8.09 -1.97
C TYR A 77 2.24 -7.11 -1.08
N PHE A 78 1.83 -5.98 -1.66
CA PHE A 78 1.15 -4.88 -0.99
C PHE A 78 -0.21 -4.57 -1.60
N ASP A 79 -1.11 -4.00 -0.77
CA ASP A 79 -2.37 -3.44 -1.24
C ASP A 79 -2.58 -2.04 -0.65
N ALA A 80 -3.05 -1.11 -1.49
CA ALA A 80 -3.21 0.29 -1.11
C ALA A 80 -4.64 0.66 -0.65
N GLY A 81 -5.42 -0.31 -0.18
CA GLY A 81 -6.74 -0.08 0.43
C GLY A 81 -7.91 -0.22 -0.53
N ASP A 82 -9.13 -0.06 0.01
CA ASP A 82 -10.41 -0.31 -0.66
C ASP A 82 -10.61 -1.77 -1.07
N TYR A 83 -10.40 -2.69 -0.14
CA TYR A 83 -10.71 -4.10 -0.34
C TYR A 83 -12.11 -4.49 0.13
N PHE A 84 -12.81 -3.63 0.95
CA PHE A 84 -14.22 -3.80 1.25
C PHE A 84 -15.10 -3.26 0.11
N THR A 85 -16.40 -3.33 0.29
CA THR A 85 -17.44 -2.72 -0.54
C THR A 85 -17.31 -2.96 -2.05
N GLY A 86 -18.27 -3.71 -2.56
CA GLY A 86 -18.36 -4.15 -3.95
C GLY A 86 -19.44 -5.21 -4.07
N PRO A 87 -19.13 -6.44 -4.52
CA PRO A 87 -20.07 -7.55 -4.55
C PRO A 87 -20.76 -7.81 -3.22
N TYR A 88 -21.98 -8.34 -3.29
CA TYR A 88 -22.93 -8.44 -2.17
C TYR A 88 -22.39 -9.13 -0.91
N ILE A 89 -21.39 -10.02 -1.05
CA ILE A 89 -20.74 -10.70 0.07
C ILE A 89 -20.15 -9.70 1.08
N SER A 90 -19.55 -8.60 0.62
CA SER A 90 -18.98 -7.59 1.50
C SER A 90 -20.05 -6.88 2.32
N SER A 91 -21.11 -6.40 1.66
CA SER A 91 -22.22 -5.70 2.34
C SER A 91 -22.94 -6.62 3.32
N LEU A 92 -23.17 -7.88 2.96
CA LEU A 92 -23.85 -8.87 3.80
C LEU A 92 -23.06 -9.19 5.06
N THR A 93 -21.74 -9.29 4.97
CA THR A 93 -20.84 -9.63 6.08
C THR A 93 -20.16 -8.43 6.72
N LYS A 94 -20.40 -7.22 6.19
CA LYS A 94 -19.75 -5.97 6.62
C LYS A 94 -18.22 -6.07 6.61
N GLY A 95 -17.66 -6.72 5.58
CA GLY A 95 -16.23 -6.91 5.39
C GLY A 95 -15.64 -8.12 6.11
N GLU A 96 -16.38 -8.84 6.97
CA GLU A 96 -15.84 -10.00 7.70
C GLU A 96 -15.32 -11.08 6.76
N ALA A 97 -16.16 -11.54 5.81
CA ALA A 97 -15.77 -12.56 4.84
C ALA A 97 -14.57 -12.12 3.98
N ILE A 98 -14.43 -10.82 3.72
CA ILE A 98 -13.31 -10.29 2.93
C ILE A 98 -12.01 -10.47 3.70
N ILE A 99 -11.96 -10.09 4.98
CA ILE A 99 -10.76 -10.28 5.81
C ILE A 99 -10.44 -11.79 5.98
N ASP A 100 -11.45 -12.64 6.16
CA ASP A 100 -11.23 -14.08 6.28
C ASP A 100 -10.59 -14.67 5.01
N ILE A 101 -11.02 -14.23 3.84
CA ILE A 101 -10.43 -14.66 2.55
C ILE A 101 -9.03 -14.04 2.39
N MET A 102 -8.84 -12.74 2.65
CA MET A 102 -7.55 -12.07 2.58
C MET A 102 -6.51 -12.72 3.49
N ASN A 103 -6.92 -13.26 4.65
CA ASN A 103 -6.06 -14.02 5.55
C ASN A 103 -5.49 -15.31 4.93
N THR A 104 -6.03 -15.80 3.82
CA THR A 104 -5.49 -16.93 3.03
C THR A 104 -4.55 -16.49 1.92
N MET A 105 -4.51 -15.20 1.64
CA MET A 105 -3.68 -14.60 0.58
C MET A 105 -2.30 -14.19 1.12
N PRO A 106 -1.28 -14.14 0.27
CA PRO A 106 0.09 -13.91 0.73
C PRO A 106 0.46 -12.41 0.86
N PHE A 107 -0.42 -11.59 1.47
CA PHE A 107 -0.12 -10.18 1.74
C PHE A 107 1.07 -10.01 2.67
N ASP A 108 1.92 -9.04 2.39
CA ASP A 108 3.01 -8.63 3.28
C ASP A 108 2.65 -7.36 4.08
N ALA A 109 1.86 -6.46 3.51
CA ALA A 109 1.21 -5.34 4.19
C ALA A 109 0.08 -4.76 3.33
N VAL A 110 -0.90 -4.14 3.98
CA VAL A 110 -1.97 -3.39 3.32
C VAL A 110 -2.18 -2.04 3.99
N SER A 111 -2.70 -1.05 3.24
CA SER A 111 -3.22 0.19 3.80
C SER A 111 -4.74 0.10 3.99
N ILE A 112 -5.35 1.17 4.50
CA ILE A 112 -6.80 1.31 4.67
C ILE A 112 -7.27 2.39 3.71
N GLY A 113 -8.29 2.08 2.89
CA GLY A 113 -8.97 3.03 2.03
C GLY A 113 -10.24 3.59 2.67
N ASN A 114 -11.02 4.33 1.89
CA ASN A 114 -12.25 4.96 2.39
C ASN A 114 -13.41 3.97 2.53
N HIS A 115 -13.47 2.95 1.70
CA HIS A 115 -14.55 1.95 1.73
C HIS A 115 -14.42 0.95 2.89
N GLU A 116 -13.32 0.88 3.60
CA GLU A 116 -13.23 0.18 4.87
C GLU A 116 -14.12 0.80 5.96
N PHE A 117 -14.49 2.07 5.80
CA PHE A 117 -15.33 2.82 6.73
C PHE A 117 -16.84 2.80 6.40
N ASP A 118 -17.29 2.19 5.32
CA ASP A 118 -18.69 2.20 4.88
C ASP A 118 -19.67 1.63 5.92
N HIS A 119 -19.22 0.69 6.73
CA HIS A 119 -20.01 0.13 7.83
C HIS A 119 -19.68 0.74 9.20
N GLY A 120 -19.08 1.92 9.22
CA GLY A 120 -18.65 2.65 10.41
C GLY A 120 -17.25 2.30 10.89
N TRP A 121 -16.61 3.26 11.55
CA TRP A 121 -15.23 3.10 12.02
C TRP A 121 -15.04 2.01 13.09
N ASP A 122 -16.07 1.77 13.91
CA ASP A 122 -16.08 0.70 14.91
C ASP A 122 -16.11 -0.69 14.24
N ASN A 123 -16.86 -0.83 13.14
CA ASN A 123 -16.82 -2.04 12.32
C ASN A 123 -15.47 -2.21 11.64
N ALA A 124 -14.92 -1.13 11.07
CA ALA A 124 -13.57 -1.16 10.47
C ALA A 124 -12.54 -1.70 11.47
N LEU A 125 -12.47 -1.12 12.68
CA LEU A 125 -11.56 -1.60 13.74
C LEU A 125 -11.75 -3.08 14.04
N ARG A 126 -13.00 -3.52 14.18
CA ARG A 126 -13.33 -4.92 14.52
C ARG A 126 -12.89 -5.89 13.44
N GLN A 127 -13.15 -5.59 12.16
CA GLN A 127 -12.81 -6.49 11.07
C GLN A 127 -11.30 -6.48 10.78
N LEU A 128 -10.69 -5.31 10.67
CA LEU A 128 -9.26 -5.15 10.40
C LEU A 128 -8.37 -5.77 11.50
N SER A 129 -8.87 -5.79 12.76
CA SER A 129 -8.15 -6.45 13.86
C SER A 129 -8.03 -7.97 13.70
N LYS A 130 -8.83 -8.60 12.81
CA LYS A 130 -8.77 -10.05 12.52
C LYS A 130 -7.71 -10.39 11.45
N ALA A 131 -7.13 -9.38 10.79
CA ALA A 131 -6.11 -9.59 9.77
C ALA A 131 -4.84 -10.23 10.35
N ASN A 132 -4.33 -11.27 9.69
CA ASN A 132 -3.09 -11.94 10.06
C ASN A 132 -1.84 -11.36 9.36
N PHE A 133 -2.03 -10.27 8.64
CA PHE A 133 -1.01 -9.46 7.96
C PHE A 133 -0.99 -8.03 8.50
N PRO A 134 0.10 -7.27 8.33
CA PRO A 134 0.17 -5.87 8.71
C PRO A 134 -0.86 -5.00 7.99
N VAL A 135 -1.79 -4.39 8.73
CA VAL A 135 -2.66 -3.32 8.28
C VAL A 135 -2.07 -2.01 8.78
N LEU A 136 -1.89 -1.01 7.91
CA LEU A 136 -1.14 0.21 8.18
C LEU A 136 -2.01 1.46 7.96
N LEU A 137 -1.99 2.37 8.94
CA LEU A 137 -2.62 3.69 8.81
C LEU A 137 -2.04 4.65 9.86
N GLY A 138 -1.41 5.73 9.42
CA GLY A 138 -0.64 6.60 10.30
C GLY A 138 -1.19 8.01 10.51
N ASN A 139 -2.20 8.44 9.75
CA ASN A 139 -2.67 9.83 9.78
C ASN A 139 -4.16 10.01 10.04
N VAL A 140 -4.88 8.97 10.44
CA VAL A 140 -6.28 9.09 10.86
C VAL A 140 -6.37 9.09 12.39
N TYR A 141 -7.16 10.02 12.93
CA TYR A 141 -7.24 10.32 14.36
C TYR A 141 -8.69 10.43 14.83
N HIS A 142 -8.91 10.14 16.10
CA HIS A 142 -10.14 10.49 16.80
C HIS A 142 -10.09 11.98 17.17
N LYS A 143 -11.05 12.79 16.70
CA LYS A 143 -11.12 14.25 16.90
C LYS A 143 -11.12 14.66 18.37
N GLU A 144 -11.88 13.98 19.22
CA GLU A 144 -12.02 14.35 20.64
C GLU A 144 -10.80 13.96 21.48
N SER A 145 -10.26 12.77 21.25
CA SER A 145 -9.19 12.22 22.09
C SER A 145 -7.78 12.49 21.57
N GLU A 146 -7.66 13.01 20.34
CA GLU A 146 -6.36 13.23 19.65
C GLU A 146 -5.54 11.93 19.48
N LYS A 147 -6.15 10.76 19.71
CA LYS A 147 -5.48 9.46 19.56
C LYS A 147 -5.58 8.98 18.13
N THR A 148 -4.56 8.25 17.69
CA THR A 148 -4.59 7.58 16.39
C THR A 148 -5.76 6.61 16.33
N PHE A 149 -6.46 6.61 15.20
CA PHE A 149 -7.50 5.61 14.90
C PHE A 149 -6.92 4.20 14.84
N TRP A 150 -5.76 4.07 14.19
CA TRP A 150 -5.02 2.81 14.05
C TRP A 150 -3.59 3.02 14.57
N ASN A 151 -3.10 2.10 15.39
CA ASN A 151 -1.83 2.27 16.09
C ASN A 151 -0.60 1.73 15.36
N LYS A 152 -0.74 1.40 14.08
CA LYS A 152 0.35 0.86 13.25
C LYS A 152 0.54 1.70 11.99
N PRO A 153 1.33 2.78 12.06
CA PRO A 153 1.55 3.68 10.92
C PRO A 153 2.44 3.07 9.84
N TYR A 154 3.39 2.24 10.25
CA TYR A 154 4.34 1.58 9.35
C TYR A 154 4.79 0.22 9.88
N THR A 155 5.46 -0.53 9.03
CA THR A 155 6.18 -1.76 9.41
C THR A 155 7.49 -1.85 8.64
N ILE A 156 8.46 -2.61 9.19
CA ILE A 156 9.70 -2.96 8.49
C ILE A 156 9.64 -4.45 8.21
N LEU A 157 9.81 -4.83 6.95
CA LEU A 157 9.89 -6.21 6.52
C LEU A 157 11.28 -6.51 5.97
N GLU A 158 11.80 -7.67 6.31
CA GLU A 158 13.09 -8.13 5.80
C GLU A 158 12.91 -9.46 5.07
N LYS A 159 13.37 -9.52 3.83
CA LYS A 159 13.42 -10.73 3.02
C LYS A 159 14.74 -10.77 2.25
N ASP A 160 15.43 -11.91 2.35
CA ASP A 160 16.70 -12.17 1.67
C ASP A 160 17.74 -11.06 1.90
N GLY A 161 17.76 -10.50 3.14
CA GLY A 161 18.69 -9.43 3.54
C GLY A 161 18.31 -8.02 3.10
N ILE A 162 17.19 -7.83 2.39
CA ILE A 162 16.65 -6.51 2.04
C ILE A 162 15.59 -6.10 3.04
N LYS A 163 15.74 -4.90 3.58
CA LYS A 163 14.79 -4.25 4.51
C LYS A 163 13.98 -3.20 3.79
N ILE A 164 12.66 -3.36 3.83
CA ILE A 164 11.73 -2.38 3.28
C ILE A 164 10.90 -1.79 4.42
N GLY A 165 10.86 -0.46 4.50
CA GLY A 165 9.92 0.28 5.35
C GLY A 165 8.64 0.55 4.57
N ILE A 166 7.51 0.10 5.09
CA ILE A 166 6.20 0.29 4.48
C ILE A 166 5.38 1.20 5.36
N ILE A 167 4.92 2.33 4.83
CA ILE A 167 4.11 3.33 5.51
C ILE A 167 2.70 3.28 4.94
N GLY A 168 1.66 3.24 5.78
CA GLY A 168 0.27 3.32 5.36
C GLY A 168 -0.35 4.66 5.73
N LEU A 169 -0.98 5.34 4.77
CA LEU A 169 -1.65 6.63 4.97
C LEU A 169 -2.95 6.70 4.17
N HIS A 170 -3.82 7.60 4.59
CA HIS A 170 -5.01 7.98 3.83
C HIS A 170 -4.86 9.42 3.34
N GLY A 171 -5.14 9.69 2.07
CA GLY A 171 -5.21 11.04 1.54
C GLY A 171 -6.38 11.81 2.16
N VAL A 172 -6.13 13.05 2.56
CA VAL A 172 -7.19 13.90 3.13
C VAL A 172 -8.32 14.12 2.13
N PHE A 173 -7.99 14.24 0.85
CA PHE A 173 -8.99 14.41 -0.21
C PHE A 173 -9.92 13.20 -0.30
N ALA A 174 -9.38 12.00 -0.47
CA ALA A 174 -10.14 10.76 -0.59
C ALA A 174 -10.95 10.46 0.68
N PHE A 175 -10.39 10.73 1.86
CA PHE A 175 -11.09 10.57 3.13
C PHE A 175 -12.30 11.51 3.23
N ASN A 176 -12.14 12.77 2.87
CA ASN A 176 -13.22 13.76 2.92
C ASN A 176 -14.29 13.54 1.85
N ASP A 177 -13.96 12.86 0.74
CA ASP A 177 -14.91 12.60 -0.34
C ASP A 177 -15.98 11.57 0.08
N THR A 178 -15.64 10.60 0.91
CA THR A 178 -16.53 9.48 1.25
C THR A 178 -16.72 9.22 2.75
N VAL A 179 -15.78 9.60 3.61
CA VAL A 179 -15.81 9.26 5.04
C VAL A 179 -16.24 10.42 5.91
N SER A 180 -15.97 11.66 5.48
CA SER A 180 -16.21 12.85 6.30
C SER A 180 -17.69 13.29 6.35
N GLU A 181 -18.02 14.01 7.40
CA GLU A 181 -19.35 14.64 7.58
C GLU A 181 -19.70 15.61 6.42
N LEU A 182 -18.69 16.18 5.74
CA LEU A 182 -18.91 17.15 4.66
C LEU A 182 -19.41 16.47 3.38
N SER A 183 -18.93 15.29 3.05
CA SER A 183 -19.42 14.51 1.90
C SER A 183 -20.87 14.13 2.05
N LEU A 184 -21.34 13.97 3.28
CA LEU A 184 -22.68 13.58 3.64
C LEU A 184 -23.67 14.76 3.64
N GLN A 185 -23.20 15.98 3.90
CA GLN A 185 -24.01 17.19 3.75
C GLN A 185 -24.37 17.49 2.29
N GLY A 186 -23.50 17.11 1.34
CA GLY A 186 -23.77 17.22 -0.09
C GLY A 186 -24.84 16.25 -0.60
N LEU A 187 -25.00 15.09 0.05
CA LEU A 187 -26.00 14.08 -0.28
C LEU A 187 -27.38 14.41 0.28
N ASP A 188 -27.47 15.24 1.31
CA ASP A 188 -28.73 15.71 1.93
C ASP A 188 -29.52 16.72 1.04
N ASN A 189 -28.88 17.24 -0.02
CA ASN A 189 -29.46 18.30 -0.84
C ASN A 189 -30.36 17.81 -1.99
N ASP A 190 -30.44 16.51 -2.27
CA ASP A 190 -31.22 16.03 -3.41
C ASP A 190 -32.61 15.47 -3.07
N ASN A 191 -33.20 15.87 -1.95
CA ASN A 191 -34.61 15.59 -1.55
C ASN A 191 -35.03 14.11 -1.63
N ASN A 192 -34.15 13.19 -1.85
CA ASN A 192 -34.39 11.76 -1.89
C ASN A 192 -34.00 11.12 -0.57
N ASN A 193 -34.74 11.21 0.47
CA ASN A 193 -34.66 10.50 1.76
C ASN A 193 -34.04 9.07 1.74
N ARG A 194 -33.04 8.82 0.90
CA ARG A 194 -32.43 7.51 0.73
C ARG A 194 -31.38 7.20 1.80
N PHE A 195 -30.92 8.20 2.52
CA PHE A 195 -30.01 7.99 3.63
C PHE A 195 -30.72 8.32 4.93
N ASP A 196 -31.12 7.30 5.62
CA ASP A 196 -31.55 7.39 7.00
C ASP A 196 -30.39 8.01 7.81
N LYS A 197 -30.59 9.21 8.35
CA LYS A 197 -29.64 9.91 9.24
C LYS A 197 -29.21 9.08 10.45
N SER A 198 -29.93 8.00 10.74
CA SER A 198 -29.62 7.04 11.79
C SER A 198 -28.59 6.00 11.40
N SER A 199 -28.23 5.87 10.08
CA SER A 199 -27.44 4.75 9.64
C SER A 199 -25.92 4.98 9.68
N GLU A 200 -25.25 4.98 8.57
CA GLU A 200 -23.80 4.78 8.51
C GLU A 200 -23.00 6.09 8.58
N THR A 201 -23.65 7.18 8.18
CA THR A 201 -23.12 8.54 8.16
C THR A 201 -22.66 9.03 9.53
N LEU A 202 -23.49 8.77 10.56
CA LEU A 202 -23.17 9.14 11.95
C LEU A 202 -22.07 8.26 12.56
N LYS A 203 -21.80 7.08 11.97
CA LYS A 203 -20.84 6.11 12.49
C LYS A 203 -19.39 6.53 12.31
N ASN A 204 -19.10 7.42 11.35
CA ASN A 204 -17.76 7.95 11.11
C ASN A 204 -17.54 9.34 11.73
N GLN A 205 -18.54 9.87 12.45
CA GLN A 205 -18.35 11.07 13.24
C GLN A 205 -17.26 10.85 14.27
N GLY A 206 -16.42 11.86 14.44
CA GLY A 206 -15.36 11.82 15.44
C GLY A 206 -14.01 11.29 14.96
N ILE A 207 -13.85 10.92 13.69
CA ILE A 207 -12.54 10.65 13.08
C ILE A 207 -12.21 11.64 11.96
N GLU A 208 -10.92 11.82 11.71
CA GLU A 208 -10.42 12.71 10.65
C GLU A 208 -9.10 12.19 10.09
N ALA A 209 -8.86 12.40 8.80
CA ALA A 209 -7.54 12.27 8.21
C ALA A 209 -6.78 13.59 8.35
N ARG A 210 -5.51 13.51 8.67
CA ARG A 210 -4.58 14.65 8.80
C ARG A 210 -3.58 14.64 7.67
N ASP A 211 -3.00 15.82 7.39
CA ASP A 211 -2.08 16.12 6.28
C ASP A 211 -1.11 14.96 5.96
N GLU A 212 -1.39 14.24 4.89
CA GLU A 212 -0.64 13.06 4.46
C GLU A 212 0.82 13.38 4.15
N VAL A 213 1.11 14.56 3.61
CA VAL A 213 2.49 15.01 3.29
C VAL A 213 3.32 15.13 4.56
N LYS A 214 2.75 15.76 5.60
CA LYS A 214 3.41 15.94 6.90
C LYS A 214 3.72 14.60 7.56
N TYR A 215 2.73 13.71 7.61
CA TYR A 215 2.89 12.41 8.25
C TYR A 215 3.78 11.47 7.44
N LEU A 216 3.68 11.51 6.10
CA LEU A 216 4.56 10.74 5.23
C LEU A 216 6.03 11.13 5.46
N GLN A 217 6.35 12.43 5.45
CA GLN A 217 7.72 12.88 5.71
C GLN A 217 8.21 12.48 7.10
N HIS A 218 7.36 12.60 8.12
CA HIS A 218 7.68 12.19 9.48
C HIS A 218 8.11 10.71 9.56
N TYR A 219 7.31 9.80 8.98
CA TYR A 219 7.63 8.37 8.99
C TYR A 219 8.80 8.00 8.07
N ILE A 220 8.98 8.68 6.94
CA ILE A 220 10.19 8.53 6.12
C ILE A 220 11.44 8.86 6.94
N ASP A 221 11.40 9.97 7.71
CA ASP A 221 12.54 10.38 8.52
C ASP A 221 12.83 9.38 9.65
N GLU A 222 11.82 8.79 10.26
CA GLU A 222 11.98 7.71 11.24
C GLU A 222 12.59 6.43 10.66
N LEU A 223 12.31 6.12 9.39
CA LEU A 223 12.75 4.90 8.72
C LEU A 223 14.09 5.04 8.01
N ARG A 224 14.50 6.23 7.66
CA ARG A 224 15.63 6.56 6.77
C ARG A 224 16.90 5.74 7.00
N ASP A 225 17.29 5.55 8.27
CA ASP A 225 18.52 4.84 8.60
C ASP A 225 18.34 3.35 8.93
N LYS A 226 17.10 2.86 8.82
CA LYS A 226 16.72 1.51 9.23
C LYS A 226 16.43 0.57 8.07
N VAL A 227 16.23 1.13 6.86
CA VAL A 227 15.72 0.37 5.70
C VAL A 227 16.52 0.67 4.44
N ASP A 228 16.43 -0.23 3.46
CA ASP A 228 17.08 -0.10 2.15
C ASP A 228 16.16 0.57 1.13
N LEU A 229 14.83 0.39 1.29
CA LEU A 229 13.78 1.02 0.50
C LEU A 229 12.66 1.53 1.40
N THR A 230 12.06 2.66 1.00
CA THR A 230 10.86 3.21 1.64
C THR A 230 9.68 3.18 0.66
N VAL A 231 8.63 2.48 1.04
CA VAL A 231 7.39 2.33 0.27
C VAL A 231 6.25 3.00 1.04
N ALA A 232 5.45 3.81 0.38
CA ALA A 232 4.20 4.34 0.92
C ALA A 232 3.01 3.66 0.22
N LEU A 233 2.03 3.25 1.01
CA LEU A 233 0.70 2.83 0.57
C LEU A 233 -0.24 3.96 0.95
N VAL A 234 -0.63 4.80 -0.02
CA VAL A 234 -1.47 5.98 0.24
C VAL A 234 -2.77 5.83 -0.53
N HIS A 235 -3.88 5.77 0.19
CA HIS A 235 -5.17 5.75 -0.47
C HIS A 235 -5.61 7.19 -0.76
N GLU A 236 -5.31 7.64 -2.00
CA GLU A 236 -5.57 9.01 -2.47
C GLU A 236 -6.01 8.95 -3.95
N GLY A 237 -5.73 9.92 -4.74
CA GLY A 237 -6.14 9.96 -6.14
C GLY A 237 -7.45 10.71 -6.35
N VAL A 238 -7.84 10.87 -7.59
CA VAL A 238 -9.09 11.54 -7.98
C VAL A 238 -9.84 10.62 -8.94
N PRO A 239 -10.96 10.02 -8.52
CA PRO A 239 -11.72 9.11 -9.37
C PRO A 239 -12.12 9.76 -10.69
N ALA A 240 -11.99 9.01 -11.79
CA ALA A 240 -12.47 9.45 -13.09
C ALA A 240 -14.00 9.59 -13.05
N ARG A 241 -14.53 10.65 -13.66
CA ARG A 241 -15.98 10.75 -13.86
C ARG A 241 -16.42 9.63 -14.82
N GLN A 242 -17.62 9.08 -14.61
CA GLN A 242 -18.20 8.05 -15.48
C GLN A 242 -18.15 8.44 -16.97
N SER A 243 -18.26 9.72 -17.31
CA SER A 243 -18.14 10.25 -18.68
C SER A 243 -16.72 10.17 -19.25
N SER A 244 -15.73 9.79 -18.46
CA SER A 244 -14.32 9.71 -18.86
C SER A 244 -13.85 8.25 -19.03
N ILE A 245 -14.72 7.26 -18.87
CA ILE A 245 -14.37 5.84 -19.06
C ILE A 245 -13.79 5.64 -20.46
N GLY A 246 -12.58 5.06 -20.53
CA GLY A 246 -11.84 4.82 -21.76
C GLY A 246 -10.98 6.02 -22.25
N ASN A 247 -11.09 7.19 -21.61
CA ASN A 247 -10.26 8.38 -21.89
C ASN A 247 -9.63 8.96 -20.63
N THR A 248 -9.35 8.13 -19.65
CA THR A 248 -8.80 8.61 -18.36
C THR A 248 -7.37 9.09 -18.56
N ASP A 249 -7.13 10.37 -18.29
CA ASP A 249 -5.79 10.90 -18.14
C ASP A 249 -5.24 10.43 -16.78
N VAL A 250 -4.38 9.43 -16.83
CA VAL A 250 -3.76 8.79 -15.64
C VAL A 250 -3.07 9.82 -14.75
N ARG A 251 -2.34 10.78 -15.35
CA ARG A 251 -1.64 11.81 -14.57
C ARG A 251 -2.59 12.75 -13.85
N ARG A 252 -3.75 13.05 -14.46
CA ARG A 252 -4.80 13.85 -13.81
C ARG A 252 -5.48 13.08 -12.69
N ALA A 253 -5.74 11.81 -12.88
CA ALA A 253 -6.32 10.95 -11.85
C ALA A 253 -5.40 10.82 -10.63
N LEU A 254 -4.08 10.82 -10.85
CA LEU A 254 -3.06 10.71 -9.81
C LEU A 254 -2.39 12.06 -9.47
N ASP A 255 -3.05 13.20 -9.76
CA ASP A 255 -2.48 14.52 -9.51
C ASP A 255 -2.18 14.78 -8.03
N LYS A 256 -3.05 14.29 -7.12
CA LYS A 256 -2.82 14.38 -5.67
C LYS A 256 -1.59 13.60 -5.23
N ASP A 257 -1.44 12.39 -5.74
CA ASP A 257 -0.28 11.53 -5.48
C ASP A 257 1.03 12.15 -6.00
N ILE A 258 0.98 12.75 -7.18
CA ILE A 258 2.10 13.48 -7.77
C ILE A 258 2.48 14.68 -6.89
N GLN A 259 1.51 15.42 -6.38
CA GLN A 259 1.74 16.54 -5.47
C GLN A 259 2.34 16.06 -4.14
N THR A 260 1.81 15.01 -3.55
CA THR A 260 2.31 14.40 -2.30
C THR A 260 3.74 13.92 -2.47
N ALA A 261 4.04 13.15 -3.52
CA ALA A 261 5.39 12.69 -3.81
C ALA A 261 6.37 13.84 -4.08
N SER A 262 5.92 14.94 -4.69
CA SER A 262 6.78 16.10 -4.97
C SER A 262 7.22 16.89 -3.73
N LYS A 263 6.48 16.77 -2.63
CA LYS A 263 6.70 17.53 -1.39
C LYS A 263 7.52 16.79 -0.36
N VAL A 264 7.73 15.48 -0.52
CA VAL A 264 8.50 14.65 0.42
C VAL A 264 9.87 14.28 -0.14
N LYS A 265 10.79 13.87 0.76
CA LYS A 265 12.15 13.45 0.40
C LYS A 265 12.45 12.09 1.01
N GLY A 266 13.08 11.21 0.22
CA GLY A 266 13.49 9.90 0.69
C GLY A 266 12.41 8.82 0.52
N LEU A 267 11.38 9.08 -0.27
CA LEU A 267 10.40 8.10 -0.71
C LEU A 267 10.87 7.46 -2.02
N ASP A 268 10.92 6.14 -2.08
CA ASP A 268 11.32 5.41 -3.28
C ASP A 268 10.10 5.01 -4.12
N ILE A 269 9.04 4.52 -3.47
CA ILE A 269 7.84 4.02 -4.14
C ILE A 269 6.59 4.53 -3.42
N LEU A 270 5.61 5.00 -4.21
CA LEU A 270 4.26 5.30 -3.76
C LEU A 270 3.28 4.42 -4.53
N ILE A 271 2.59 3.53 -3.82
CA ILE A 271 1.48 2.73 -4.36
C ILE A 271 0.19 3.38 -3.88
N THR A 272 -0.72 3.68 -4.81
CA THR A 272 -1.94 4.43 -4.52
C THR A 272 -3.20 3.73 -5.03
N GLY A 273 -4.34 4.11 -4.47
CA GLY A 273 -5.69 3.66 -4.85
C GLY A 273 -6.64 4.83 -5.04
N HIS A 274 -7.96 4.58 -4.87
CA HIS A 274 -9.07 5.53 -4.98
C HIS A 274 -9.38 6.01 -6.41
N ALA A 275 -8.38 6.21 -7.26
CA ALA A 275 -8.58 6.69 -8.62
C ALA A 275 -9.15 5.64 -9.56
N HIS A 276 -9.08 4.36 -9.23
CA HIS A 276 -9.47 3.22 -10.08
C HIS A 276 -8.80 3.23 -11.45
N VAL A 277 -7.54 3.61 -11.50
CA VAL A 277 -6.80 3.73 -12.76
C VAL A 277 -5.41 3.12 -12.65
N GLY A 278 -5.10 2.18 -13.53
CA GLY A 278 -3.77 1.58 -13.61
C GLY A 278 -2.74 2.49 -14.25
N THR A 279 -1.52 2.45 -13.75
CA THR A 279 -0.37 3.12 -14.38
C THR A 279 0.25 2.18 -15.41
N PRO A 280 0.13 2.45 -16.73
CA PRO A 280 0.73 1.58 -17.76
C PRO A 280 2.26 1.60 -17.71
N GLU A 281 2.82 2.63 -17.10
CA GLU A 281 4.23 2.77 -16.72
C GLU A 281 4.32 3.59 -15.43
N PRO A 282 5.37 3.40 -14.59
CA PRO A 282 5.52 4.17 -13.37
C PRO A 282 5.62 5.68 -13.64
N ILE A 283 4.83 6.48 -12.90
CA ILE A 283 4.98 7.94 -12.94
C ILE A 283 6.16 8.32 -12.06
N LYS A 284 7.16 8.99 -12.66
CA LYS A 284 8.35 9.44 -11.93
C LYS A 284 8.17 10.86 -11.41
N VAL A 285 8.39 11.03 -10.10
CA VAL A 285 8.46 12.32 -9.43
C VAL A 285 9.76 12.39 -8.63
N GLY A 286 10.76 13.07 -9.16
CA GLY A 286 12.12 12.99 -8.64
C GLY A 286 12.63 11.53 -8.68
N ASN A 287 12.95 10.97 -7.52
CA ASN A 287 13.37 9.57 -7.40
C ASN A 287 12.20 8.62 -7.07
N THR A 288 11.02 9.13 -6.77
CA THR A 288 9.85 8.35 -6.41
C THR A 288 9.16 7.78 -7.64
N LEU A 289 8.80 6.50 -7.60
CA LEU A 289 7.95 5.82 -8.57
C LEU A 289 6.52 5.75 -8.01
N ILE A 290 5.55 6.31 -8.73
CA ILE A 290 4.11 6.23 -8.37
C ILE A 290 3.47 5.12 -9.20
N LEU A 291 2.72 4.25 -8.54
CA LEU A 291 2.15 3.02 -9.08
C LEU A 291 0.69 2.87 -8.64
N SER A 292 -0.15 2.38 -9.54
CA SER A 292 -1.55 2.05 -9.26
C SER A 292 -2.02 0.94 -10.21
N THR A 293 -3.06 0.19 -9.81
CA THR A 293 -3.77 -0.78 -10.67
C THR A 293 -5.19 -0.26 -10.98
N ASP A 294 -5.85 -0.88 -11.95
CA ASP A 294 -7.30 -0.73 -12.11
C ASP A 294 -8.01 -1.41 -10.92
N SER A 295 -9.26 -1.02 -10.68
CA SER A 295 -10.05 -1.55 -9.57
C SER A 295 -10.57 -2.97 -9.80
N GLY A 296 -11.10 -3.62 -8.74
CA GLY A 296 -11.76 -4.93 -8.82
C GLY A 296 -10.80 -6.09 -9.08
N GLY A 297 -9.50 -5.89 -8.91
CA GLY A 297 -8.50 -6.92 -9.17
C GLY A 297 -8.33 -7.28 -10.65
N ILE A 298 -8.70 -6.36 -11.55
CA ILE A 298 -8.51 -6.51 -13.00
C ILE A 298 -7.04 -6.79 -13.31
N ASP A 299 -6.15 -6.04 -12.67
CA ASP A 299 -4.71 -6.14 -12.87
C ASP A 299 -3.97 -6.37 -11.56
N ILE A 300 -2.77 -6.92 -11.68
CA ILE A 300 -1.72 -6.81 -10.69
C ILE A 300 -0.55 -6.02 -11.27
N GLY A 301 0.05 -5.16 -10.44
CA GLY A 301 1.28 -4.50 -10.81
C GLY A 301 2.49 -5.29 -10.33
N LYS A 302 3.55 -5.34 -11.14
CA LYS A 302 4.83 -5.97 -10.82
C LYS A 302 5.98 -5.03 -11.16
N LEU A 303 6.72 -4.63 -10.14
CA LEU A 303 7.93 -3.83 -10.26
C LEU A 303 9.14 -4.66 -9.82
N VAL A 304 10.17 -4.75 -10.65
CA VAL A 304 11.45 -5.38 -10.29
C VAL A 304 12.52 -4.30 -10.21
N LEU A 305 13.17 -4.22 -9.06
CA LEU A 305 14.27 -3.31 -8.78
C LEU A 305 15.56 -4.10 -8.58
N ASP A 306 16.66 -3.54 -9.06
CA ASP A 306 18.03 -3.89 -8.66
C ASP A 306 18.39 -3.01 -7.46
N VAL A 307 18.49 -3.59 -6.26
CA VAL A 307 18.71 -2.87 -5.01
C VAL A 307 20.10 -3.14 -4.48
N ASN A 308 20.85 -2.08 -4.22
CA ASN A 308 22.13 -2.15 -3.53
C ASN A 308 21.98 -1.66 -2.09
N PRO A 309 21.85 -2.56 -1.10
CA PRO A 309 21.63 -2.15 0.29
C PRO A 309 22.84 -1.44 0.90
N THR A 310 24.06 -1.73 0.44
CA THR A 310 25.27 -1.05 0.93
C THR A 310 25.32 0.41 0.50
N ALA A 311 24.97 0.69 -0.76
CA ALA A 311 24.94 2.04 -1.32
C ALA A 311 23.60 2.74 -1.06
N ARG A 312 22.57 2.01 -0.61
CA ARG A 312 21.17 2.48 -0.47
C ARG A 312 20.67 3.11 -1.77
N THR A 313 20.87 2.41 -2.86
CA THR A 313 20.43 2.82 -4.19
C THR A 313 19.64 1.71 -4.85
N HIS A 314 18.72 2.10 -5.70
CA HIS A 314 17.95 1.15 -6.49
C HIS A 314 17.80 1.63 -7.93
N LYS A 315 17.56 0.67 -8.83
CA LYS A 315 17.28 0.93 -10.24
C LYS A 315 16.16 0.02 -10.71
N MET A 316 15.20 0.57 -11.40
CA MET A 316 14.15 -0.23 -12.04
C MET A 316 14.75 -1.10 -13.15
N LYS A 317 14.50 -2.41 -13.08
CA LYS A 317 14.87 -3.40 -14.09
C LYS A 317 13.71 -3.69 -15.04
N SER A 318 12.53 -3.87 -14.49
CA SER A 318 11.31 -4.09 -15.27
C SER A 318 10.08 -3.62 -14.52
N PHE A 319 9.05 -3.37 -15.28
CA PHE A 319 7.72 -3.03 -14.81
C PHE A 319 6.68 -3.72 -15.69
N GLU A 320 5.60 -4.20 -15.08
CA GLU A 320 4.48 -4.83 -15.76
C GLU A 320 3.19 -4.52 -15.00
N LEU A 321 2.18 -4.06 -15.72
CA LEU A 321 0.79 -4.05 -15.26
C LEU A 321 0.09 -5.18 -16.01
N LYS A 322 -0.20 -6.28 -15.29
CA LYS A 322 -0.68 -7.54 -15.89
C LYS A 322 -2.14 -7.76 -15.56
N THR A 323 -2.97 -7.90 -16.60
CA THR A 323 -4.36 -8.33 -16.45
C THR A 323 -4.42 -9.74 -15.86
N VAL A 324 -5.27 -9.93 -14.85
CA VAL A 324 -5.47 -11.21 -14.16
C VAL A 324 -6.55 -12.01 -14.88
N TYR A 325 -6.16 -12.94 -15.71
CA TYR A 325 -7.09 -13.87 -16.34
C TYR A 325 -7.29 -15.11 -15.47
N ALA A 326 -8.55 -15.55 -15.31
CA ALA A 326 -8.89 -16.68 -14.45
C ALA A 326 -8.47 -18.05 -15.02
N ASP A 327 -8.13 -18.10 -16.30
CA ASP A 327 -7.72 -19.30 -17.04
C ASP A 327 -6.19 -19.35 -17.30
N GLU A 328 -5.40 -18.52 -16.63
CA GLU A 328 -3.93 -18.51 -16.61
C GLU A 328 -3.38 -18.87 -15.21
#